data_c9d8d850009b94f0bc3317762bf1a8a8
#
_entry.id   c9d8d850009b94f0bc3317762bf1a8a8
#
_cell.length_a   1.000
_cell.length_b   1.000
_cell.length_c   1.000
_cell.angle_alpha   90.00
_cell.angle_beta   90.00
_cell.angle_gamma   90.00
#
_symmetry.space_group_name_H-M   'P 1'
#
loop_
_entity.id
_entity.type
_entity.pdbx_description
1 polymer ?
#
loop_
_entity_poly.entity_id
_entity_poly.type
_entity_poly.pdbx_seq_one_letter_code
_entity_poly.pdbx_strand_id
1 'polypeptide(L)'
;MVYLEQFRFPDAEVEFDFFLRQKRTCYDTYYPFQILSKHRFEQIDFEPVTILYGGNGTGKSTVLNIIAQKLHLLREAPFNQSSFYEDYLELCSFESAAHLPKDSRIITSDDVFDYMLNIRNLNEGIDQIGRAHV
;
A
#
# COMPACT_ATOMS: atom_id res chain seq x y z
N MET A 1 10.05 17.40 -9.15
CA MET A 1 8.84 17.05 -9.92
C MET A 1 8.01 16.06 -9.15
N VAL A 2 6.73 16.30 -9.03
CA VAL A 2 5.80 15.37 -8.38
C VAL A 2 5.08 14.58 -9.47
N TYR A 3 5.30 13.27 -9.54
CA TYR A 3 4.62 12.43 -10.54
C TYR A 3 3.17 12.21 -10.19
N LEU A 4 2.88 11.80 -8.96
CA LEU A 4 1.52 11.63 -8.46
C LEU A 4 1.13 12.89 -7.68
N GLU A 5 0.20 13.67 -8.23
CA GLU A 5 -0.21 14.93 -7.62
C GLU A 5 -1.29 14.74 -6.56
N GLN A 6 -2.26 13.88 -6.83
CA GLN A 6 -3.41 13.72 -5.96
C GLN A 6 -3.93 12.28 -6.04
N PHE A 7 -4.40 11.77 -4.91
CA PHE A 7 -5.11 10.49 -4.85
C PHE A 7 -6.38 10.65 -4.03
N ARG A 8 -7.49 10.13 -4.54
CA ARG A 8 -8.80 10.22 -3.90
C ARG A 8 -9.32 8.84 -3.56
N PHE A 9 -9.85 8.73 -2.35
CA PHE A 9 -10.47 7.51 -1.83
C PHE A 9 -11.99 7.71 -1.77
N PRO A 10 -12.78 6.63 -1.86
CA PRO A 10 -14.23 6.76 -1.69
C PRO A 10 -14.55 7.25 -0.28
N ASP A 11 -15.50 8.19 -0.20
CA ASP A 11 -16.02 8.65 1.09
C ASP A 11 -17.10 7.69 1.62
N ALA A 12 -17.66 8.00 2.78
CA ALA A 12 -18.66 7.15 3.43
C ALA A 12 -19.92 7.00 2.56
N GLU A 13 -20.33 8.03 1.84
CA GLU A 13 -21.50 7.96 0.94
C GLU A 13 -21.26 7.03 -0.22
N VAL A 14 -20.10 7.11 -0.87
CA VAL A 14 -19.72 6.25 -2.00
C VAL A 14 -19.65 4.81 -1.53
N GLU A 15 -19.07 4.54 -0.37
CA GLU A 15 -19.03 3.21 0.20
C GLU A 15 -20.42 2.67 0.50
N PHE A 16 -21.29 3.50 1.07
CA PHE A 16 -22.67 3.13 1.40
C PHE A 16 -23.44 2.77 0.12
N ASP A 17 -23.31 3.57 -0.95
CA ASP A 17 -23.93 3.29 -2.23
C ASP A 17 -23.46 1.95 -2.81
N PHE A 18 -22.17 1.65 -2.67
CA PHE A 18 -21.63 0.36 -3.08
C PHE A 18 -22.28 -0.79 -2.33
N PHE A 19 -22.42 -0.68 -1.00
CA PHE A 19 -23.03 -1.72 -0.19
C PHE A 19 -24.50 -1.94 -0.53
N LEU A 20 -25.24 -0.87 -0.86
CA LEU A 20 -26.64 -0.98 -1.29
C LEU A 20 -26.79 -1.78 -2.59
N ARG A 21 -25.79 -1.70 -3.49
CA ARG A 21 -25.81 -2.44 -4.76
C ARG A 21 -25.25 -3.85 -4.64
N GLN A 22 -24.60 -4.16 -3.52
CA GLN A 22 -23.98 -5.46 -3.31
C GLN A 22 -25.02 -6.51 -2.97
N LYS A 23 -25.08 -7.56 -3.78
CA LYS A 23 -26.08 -8.65 -3.63
C LYS A 23 -25.63 -9.73 -2.66
N ARG A 24 -24.34 -9.79 -2.33
CA ARG A 24 -23.78 -10.80 -1.43
C ARG A 24 -23.66 -10.24 -0.03
N THR A 25 -24.22 -10.95 0.96
CA THR A 25 -24.27 -10.48 2.34
C THR A 25 -23.51 -11.36 3.33
N CYS A 26 -22.81 -12.41 2.86
CA CYS A 26 -22.19 -13.42 3.71
C CYS A 26 -20.68 -13.25 3.85
N TYR A 27 -20.20 -12.01 4.01
CA TYR A 27 -18.78 -11.73 4.16
C TYR A 27 -18.47 -11.26 5.58
N ASP A 28 -17.40 -11.78 6.16
CA ASP A 28 -16.93 -11.39 7.49
C ASP A 28 -16.27 -10.00 7.48
N THR A 29 -15.71 -9.58 6.34
CA THR A 29 -15.04 -8.30 6.22
C THR A 29 -15.23 -7.70 4.83
N TYR A 30 -15.35 -6.39 4.78
CA TYR A 30 -15.40 -5.61 3.54
C TYR A 30 -14.08 -4.89 3.27
N TYR A 31 -12.98 -5.35 3.87
CA TYR A 31 -11.66 -4.73 3.69
C TYR A 31 -11.37 -4.49 2.20
N PRO A 32 -10.86 -3.31 1.76
CA PRO A 32 -10.42 -2.19 2.60
C PRO A 32 -11.51 -1.15 2.92
N PHE A 33 -12.77 -1.44 2.62
CA PHE A 33 -13.89 -0.54 2.94
C PHE A 33 -13.99 -0.30 4.45
N GLN A 34 -14.59 0.83 4.84
CA GLN A 34 -14.90 1.20 6.23
C GLN A 34 -13.68 1.45 7.11
N ILE A 35 -12.48 1.56 6.53
CA ILE A 35 -11.27 1.91 7.28
C ILE A 35 -10.98 3.40 7.15
N LEU A 36 -10.74 3.86 5.93
CA LEU A 36 -10.37 5.25 5.70
C LEU A 36 -11.54 6.21 5.89
N SER A 37 -12.74 5.81 5.53
CA SER A 37 -13.94 6.62 5.72
C SER A 37 -14.23 6.90 7.19
N LYS A 38 -13.93 5.97 8.10
CA LYS A 38 -14.05 6.18 9.55
C LYS A 38 -13.19 7.32 10.05
N HIS A 39 -12.05 7.53 9.43
CA HIS A 39 -11.12 8.61 9.76
C HIS A 39 -11.34 9.84 8.89
N ARG A 40 -12.38 9.85 8.06
CA ARG A 40 -12.67 10.92 7.09
C ARG A 40 -11.50 11.20 6.17
N PHE A 41 -10.76 10.16 5.85
CA PHE A 41 -9.58 10.24 4.99
C PHE A 41 -10.03 10.02 3.55
N GLU A 42 -10.15 11.10 2.78
CA GLU A 42 -10.76 11.06 1.45
C GLU A 42 -9.79 11.43 0.33
N GLN A 43 -8.71 12.16 0.64
CA GLN A 43 -7.82 12.69 -0.37
C GLN A 43 -6.43 12.95 0.19
N ILE A 44 -5.42 12.73 -0.66
CA ILE A 44 -4.04 13.12 -0.40
C ILE A 44 -3.57 14.03 -1.54
N ASP A 45 -3.03 15.20 -1.20
CA ASP A 45 -2.29 16.04 -2.12
C ASP A 45 -0.80 15.81 -1.87
N PHE A 46 -0.06 15.47 -2.92
CA PHE A 46 1.32 15.05 -2.78
C PHE A 46 2.30 16.18 -3.03
N GLU A 47 3.29 16.26 -2.19
CA GLU A 47 4.52 17.03 -2.35
C GLU A 47 5.65 16.07 -2.76
N PRO A 48 6.85 16.57 -3.11
CA PRO A 48 7.97 15.67 -3.45
C PRO A 48 8.26 14.62 -2.38
N VAL A 49 8.08 14.98 -1.11
CA VAL A 49 8.11 14.04 0.01
C VAL A 49 6.84 14.25 0.82
N THR A 50 6.07 13.20 0.98
CA THR A 50 4.82 13.21 1.74
C THR A 50 4.89 12.14 2.81
N ILE A 51 4.63 12.50 4.05
CA ILE A 51 4.73 11.60 5.20
C ILE A 51 3.32 11.36 5.76
N LEU A 52 2.94 10.08 5.87
CA LEU A 52 1.72 9.68 6.55
C LEU A 52 2.04 9.42 8.01
N TYR A 53 1.38 10.15 8.89
CA TYR A 53 1.63 10.08 10.32
C TYR A 53 0.40 9.52 11.05
N GLY A 54 0.66 8.69 12.06
CA GLY A 54 -0.41 8.12 12.89
C GLY A 54 0.06 6.88 13.62
N GLY A 55 -0.68 6.47 14.64
CA GLY A 55 -0.40 5.25 15.40
C GLY A 55 -0.76 3.99 14.63
N ASN A 56 -0.46 2.84 15.21
CA ASN A 56 -0.83 1.54 14.65
C ASN A 56 -2.37 1.44 14.57
N GLY A 57 -2.86 0.85 13.48
CA GLY A 57 -4.30 0.71 13.28
C GLY A 57 -5.02 1.92 12.70
N THR A 58 -4.29 2.99 12.31
CA THR A 58 -4.90 4.18 11.72
C THR A 58 -5.09 4.08 10.20
N GLY A 59 -4.69 2.98 9.58
CA GLY A 59 -4.89 2.75 8.16
C GLY A 59 -3.73 3.17 7.25
N LYS A 60 -2.56 3.50 7.79
CA LYS A 60 -1.41 3.93 6.97
C LYS A 60 -0.98 2.87 5.95
N SER A 61 -0.84 1.63 6.39
CA SER A 61 -0.48 0.52 5.50
C SER A 61 -1.56 0.28 4.47
N THR A 62 -2.82 0.41 4.85
CA THR A 62 -3.96 0.29 3.94
C THR A 62 -3.89 1.35 2.84
N VAL A 63 -3.62 2.62 3.20
CA VAL A 63 -3.46 3.72 2.24
C VAL A 63 -2.36 3.40 1.24
N LEU A 64 -1.19 3.01 1.71
CA LEU A 64 -0.04 2.72 0.87
C LEU A 64 -0.31 1.55 -0.08
N ASN A 65 -0.95 0.49 0.41
CA ASN A 65 -1.29 -0.67 -0.41
C ASN A 65 -2.33 -0.31 -1.48
N ILE A 66 -3.33 0.50 -1.14
CA ILE A 66 -4.34 0.94 -2.11
C ILE A 66 -3.67 1.74 -3.23
N ILE A 67 -2.83 2.70 -2.89
CA ILE A 67 -2.11 3.51 -3.87
C ILE A 67 -1.23 2.62 -4.76
N ALA A 68 -0.47 1.73 -4.15
CA ALA A 68 0.42 0.84 -4.88
C ALA A 68 -0.34 -0.05 -5.87
N GLN A 69 -1.49 -0.59 -5.48
CA GLN A 69 -2.28 -1.45 -6.36
C GLN A 69 -2.98 -0.67 -7.46
N LYS A 70 -3.51 0.50 -7.13
CA LYS A 70 -4.17 1.35 -8.15
C LYS A 70 -3.19 1.81 -9.22
N LEU A 71 -1.95 2.08 -8.85
CA LEU A 71 -0.89 2.54 -9.74
C LEU A 71 -0.05 1.40 -10.33
N HIS A 72 -0.35 0.16 -9.97
CA HIS A 72 0.41 -1.03 -10.41
C HIS A 72 1.91 -0.93 -10.12
N LEU A 73 2.26 -0.48 -8.93
CA LEU A 73 3.64 -0.36 -8.49
C LEU A 73 4.28 -1.74 -8.29
N LEU A 74 5.58 -1.82 -8.54
CA LEU A 74 6.34 -3.03 -8.27
C LEU A 74 6.40 -3.31 -6.77
N ARG A 75 6.22 -4.58 -6.39
CA ARG A 75 6.31 -4.98 -4.99
C ARG A 75 6.76 -6.44 -4.88
N GLU A 76 7.46 -6.74 -3.81
CA GLU A 76 7.93 -8.09 -3.51
C GLU A 76 7.09 -8.75 -2.42
N ALA A 77 6.76 -8.00 -1.37
CA ALA A 77 5.99 -8.52 -0.25
C ALA A 77 4.50 -8.66 -0.60
N PRO A 78 3.85 -9.75 -0.16
CA PRO A 78 2.41 -9.87 -0.29
C PRO A 78 1.69 -8.87 0.62
N PHE A 79 0.44 -8.61 0.32
CA PHE A 79 -0.40 -7.73 1.11
C PHE A 79 -1.77 -8.35 1.32
N ASN A 80 -2.49 -7.83 2.31
CA ASN A 80 -3.82 -8.34 2.63
C ASN A 80 -4.83 -7.92 1.54
N GLN A 81 -5.41 -8.92 0.88
CA GLN A 81 -6.45 -8.72 -0.14
C GLN A 81 -7.74 -9.39 0.30
N SER A 82 -8.85 -8.81 -0.08
CA SER A 82 -10.18 -9.40 0.09
C SER A 82 -10.90 -9.44 -1.25
N SER A 83 -12.08 -10.07 -1.27
CA SER A 83 -12.92 -10.11 -2.46
C SER A 83 -13.38 -8.72 -2.93
N PHE A 84 -13.33 -7.73 -2.03
CA PHE A 84 -13.78 -6.37 -2.33
C PHE A 84 -12.64 -5.41 -2.67
N TYR A 85 -11.40 -5.89 -2.69
CA TYR A 85 -10.25 -5.01 -2.89
C TYR A 85 -10.30 -4.33 -4.27
N GLU A 86 -10.56 -5.11 -5.30
CA GLU A 86 -10.67 -4.60 -6.67
C GLU A 86 -11.82 -3.60 -6.81
N ASP A 87 -12.97 -3.89 -6.20
CA ASP A 87 -14.12 -3.00 -6.20
C ASP A 87 -13.78 -1.65 -5.57
N TYR A 88 -13.04 -1.68 -4.46
CA TYR A 88 -12.58 -0.47 -3.79
C TYR A 88 -11.65 0.34 -4.69
N LEU A 89 -10.70 -0.33 -5.37
CA LEU A 89 -9.77 0.34 -6.27
C LEU A 89 -10.50 1.05 -7.42
N GLU A 90 -11.58 0.49 -7.92
CA GLU A 90 -12.39 1.12 -8.97
C GLU A 90 -13.03 2.44 -8.50
N LEU A 91 -13.32 2.56 -7.20
CA LEU A 91 -13.87 3.77 -6.61
C LEU A 91 -12.80 4.83 -6.32
N CYS A 92 -11.54 4.47 -6.37
CA CYS A 92 -10.43 5.40 -6.18
C CYS A 92 -10.09 6.11 -7.49
N SER A 93 -9.58 7.34 -7.39
CA SER A 93 -9.10 8.10 -8.54
C SER A 93 -7.79 8.81 -8.19
N PHE A 94 -7.03 9.17 -9.20
CA PHE A 94 -5.78 9.89 -9.01
C PHE A 94 -5.49 10.83 -10.17
N GLU A 95 -4.67 11.83 -9.90
CA GLU A 95 -4.14 12.75 -10.92
C GLU A 95 -2.61 12.66 -10.90
N SER A 96 -2.01 12.52 -12.08
CA SER A 96 -0.57 12.48 -12.23
C SER A 96 -0.12 13.49 -13.28
N ALA A 97 0.99 14.17 -13.01
CA ALA A 97 1.57 15.18 -13.93
C ALA A 97 2.19 14.52 -15.16
N ALA A 98 2.66 13.29 -15.03
CA ALA A 98 3.33 12.54 -16.08
C ALA A 98 3.15 11.04 -15.83
N HIS A 99 3.56 10.21 -16.82
CA HIS A 99 3.60 8.78 -16.62
C HIS A 99 4.59 8.44 -15.51
N LEU A 100 4.18 7.52 -14.62
CA LEU A 100 5.07 7.05 -13.56
C LEU A 100 6.25 6.29 -14.18
N PRO A 101 7.48 6.46 -13.63
CA PRO A 101 8.61 5.65 -14.06
C PRO A 101 8.32 4.15 -13.91
N LYS A 102 8.86 3.34 -14.81
CA LYS A 102 8.64 1.88 -14.82
C LYS A 102 9.18 1.19 -13.57
N ASP A 103 10.17 1.78 -12.91
CA ASP A 103 10.79 1.25 -11.71
C ASP A 103 10.12 1.78 -10.42
N SER A 104 8.99 2.47 -10.56
CA SER A 104 8.21 2.89 -9.40
C SER A 104 7.77 1.68 -8.58
N ARG A 105 7.99 1.73 -7.27
CA ARG A 105 7.76 0.58 -6.40
C ARG A 105 7.27 0.99 -5.03
N ILE A 106 6.66 0.04 -4.33
CA ILE A 106 6.39 0.13 -2.91
C ILE A 106 7.42 -0.70 -2.16
N ILE A 107 7.95 -0.14 -1.08
CA ILE A 107 8.86 -0.84 -0.17
C ILE A 107 8.17 -0.87 1.19
N THR A 108 7.98 -2.07 1.70
CA THR A 108 7.34 -2.28 3.00
C THR A 108 8.36 -2.62 4.08
N SER A 109 7.94 -2.61 5.34
CA SER A 109 8.80 -3.03 6.44
C SER A 109 9.26 -4.48 6.29
N ASP A 110 8.42 -5.35 5.71
CA ASP A 110 8.80 -6.73 5.46
C ASP A 110 9.93 -6.83 4.45
N ASP A 111 9.91 -6.01 3.40
CA ASP A 111 10.99 -5.96 2.41
C ASP A 111 12.30 -5.50 3.03
N VAL A 112 12.25 -4.49 3.89
CA VAL A 112 13.43 -4.00 4.60
C VAL A 112 13.97 -5.07 5.53
N PHE A 113 13.11 -5.76 6.25
CA PHE A 113 13.50 -6.85 7.14
C PHE A 113 14.21 -7.98 6.39
N ASP A 114 13.63 -8.41 5.26
CA ASP A 114 14.21 -9.44 4.41
C ASP A 114 15.58 -9.01 3.87
N TYR A 115 15.71 -7.77 3.44
CA TYR A 115 16.97 -7.21 2.99
C TYR A 115 18.03 -7.25 4.08
N MET A 116 17.68 -6.87 5.31
CA MET A 116 18.58 -6.90 6.44
C MET A 116 19.03 -8.32 6.79
N LEU A 117 18.11 -9.29 6.72
CA LEU A 117 18.45 -10.71 6.91
C LEU A 117 19.42 -11.21 5.86
N ASN A 118 19.22 -10.84 4.60
CA ASN A 118 20.10 -11.24 3.50
C ASN A 118 21.52 -10.68 3.69
N ILE A 119 21.65 -9.42 4.09
CA ILE A 119 22.95 -8.83 4.41
C ILE A 119 23.63 -9.57 5.57
N ARG A 120 22.89 -9.89 6.61
CA ARG A 120 23.40 -10.64 7.77
C ARG A 120 23.91 -12.01 7.34
N ASN A 121 23.16 -12.74 6.52
CA ASN A 121 23.55 -14.04 5.99
C ASN A 121 24.82 -13.96 5.15
N LEU A 122 24.96 -12.93 4.31
CA LEU A 122 26.14 -12.68 3.52
C LEU A 122 27.37 -12.43 4.41
N ASN A 123 27.22 -11.62 5.45
CA ASN A 123 28.29 -11.33 6.40
C ASN A 123 28.74 -12.58 7.15
N GLU A 124 27.81 -13.42 7.60
CA GLU A 124 28.12 -14.71 8.24
C GLU A 124 28.86 -15.64 7.30
N GLY A 125 28.47 -15.69 6.02
CA GLY A 125 29.17 -16.46 5.00
C GLY A 125 30.59 -15.99 4.77
N ILE A 126 30.81 -14.67 4.72
CA ILE A 126 32.14 -14.08 4.58
C ILE A 126 33.02 -14.40 5.78
N ASP A 127 32.48 -14.30 7.01
CA ASP A 127 33.19 -14.63 8.24
C ASP A 127 33.63 -16.08 8.25
N GLN A 128 32.75 -17.00 7.83
CA GLN A 128 33.09 -18.43 7.74
C GLN A 128 34.20 -18.68 6.75
N ILE A 129 34.19 -18.04 5.58
CA ILE A 129 35.23 -18.15 4.57
C ILE A 129 36.55 -17.61 5.13
N GLY A 130 36.54 -16.46 5.78
CA GLY A 130 37.70 -15.88 6.43
C GLY A 130 38.33 -16.79 7.48
N ARG A 131 37.50 -17.48 8.29
CA ARG A 131 37.95 -18.45 9.27
C ARG A 131 38.58 -19.68 8.65
N ALA A 132 38.07 -20.12 7.52
CA ALA A 132 38.59 -21.28 6.82
C ALA A 132 39.96 -21.04 6.19
N HIS A 133 40.36 -19.80 5.97
CA HIS A 133 41.62 -19.41 5.34
C HIS A 133 42.71 -18.98 6.39
N VAL A 134 42.35 -18.95 7.65
CA VAL A 134 43.29 -18.67 8.75
C VAL A 134 43.94 -19.97 9.31
#